data_cca25024fb9b22294532ed8d963ba404
#
_entry.id   cca25024fb9b22294532ed8d963ba404
#
_cell.length_a   1.000
_cell.length_b   1.000
_cell.length_c   1.000
_cell.angle_alpha   90.00
_cell.angle_beta   90.00
_cell.angle_gamma   90.00
#
_symmetry.space_group_name_H-M   'P 1'
#
loop_
_entity.id
_entity.type
_entity.pdbx_description
1 polymer ?
#
loop_
_entity_poly.entity_id
_entity_poly.type
_entity_poly.pdbx_seq_one_letter_code
_entity_poly.pdbx_strand_id
1 'polypeptide(L)' 'MSEEESPFLTVEQAAKLLLLGRSKTYELTCEWEQTGGASGLPFVWFGHQKRVPRAVIERFIEDALRPPAA' A
#
# COMPACT_ATOMS: atom_id res chain seq x y z
N MET A 1 7.84 3.58 -21.96
CA MET A 1 6.95 2.84 -21.09
C MET A 1 6.43 3.77 -19.99
N SER A 2 5.17 3.73 -19.75
CA SER A 2 4.53 4.58 -18.76
C SER A 2 4.75 4.04 -17.36
N GLU A 3 4.94 4.95 -16.38
CA GLU A 3 5.04 4.55 -14.99
C GLU A 3 3.77 3.89 -14.50
N GLU A 4 2.65 4.22 -15.15
CA GLU A 4 1.36 3.65 -14.76
C GLU A 4 1.28 2.16 -14.97
N GLU A 5 2.15 1.62 -15.81
CA GLU A 5 2.16 0.20 -16.11
C GLU A 5 3.11 -0.58 -15.23
N SER A 6 3.85 0.11 -14.37
CA SER A 6 4.77 -0.57 -13.47
C SER A 6 3.99 -1.46 -12.49
N PRO A 7 4.46 -2.68 -12.25
CA PRO A 7 3.81 -3.55 -11.27
C PRO A 7 4.03 -3.10 -9.83
N PHE A 8 4.96 -2.18 -9.61
CA PHE A 8 5.25 -1.67 -8.27
C PHE A 8 5.14 -0.17 -8.25
N LEU A 9 4.78 0.36 -7.08
CA LEU A 9 4.62 1.79 -6.86
C LEU A 9 5.52 2.20 -5.71
N THR A 10 5.97 3.45 -5.74
CA THR A 10 6.59 4.03 -4.55
C THR A 10 5.50 4.26 -3.52
N VAL A 11 5.92 4.46 -2.26
CA VAL A 11 4.94 4.79 -1.21
C VAL A 11 4.20 6.08 -1.57
N GLU A 12 4.90 7.03 -2.17
CA GLU A 12 4.28 8.30 -2.56
C GLU A 12 3.24 8.11 -3.65
N GLN A 13 3.54 7.25 -4.62
CA GLN A 13 2.57 6.95 -5.68
C GLN A 13 1.34 6.24 -5.11
N ALA A 14 1.59 5.31 -4.19
CA ALA A 14 0.48 4.62 -3.53
C ALA A 14 -0.39 5.60 -2.75
N ALA A 15 0.25 6.55 -2.06
CA ALA A 15 -0.47 7.56 -1.31
C ALA A 15 -1.41 8.35 -2.20
N LYS A 16 -0.94 8.71 -3.39
CA LYS A 16 -1.78 9.46 -4.33
C LYS A 16 -2.98 8.64 -4.79
N LEU A 17 -2.76 7.37 -5.09
CA LEU A 17 -3.85 6.51 -5.53
C LEU A 17 -4.88 6.30 -4.42
N LEU A 18 -4.43 6.26 -3.18
CA LEU A 18 -5.31 6.05 -2.04
C LEU A 18 -5.88 7.36 -1.51
N LEU A 19 -5.44 8.49 -2.06
CA LEU A 19 -5.84 9.82 -1.60
C LEU A 19 -5.50 10.03 -0.13
N LEU A 20 -4.38 9.49 0.29
CA LEU A 20 -3.88 9.63 1.65
C LEU A 20 -2.64 10.51 1.64
N GLY A 21 -2.34 11.11 2.78
CA GLY A 21 -1.09 11.82 2.92
C GLY A 21 0.08 10.85 2.95
N ARG A 22 1.28 11.36 2.59
CA ARG A 22 2.46 10.52 2.55
C ARG A 22 2.77 9.92 3.92
N SER A 23 2.65 10.75 4.97
CA SER A 23 2.95 10.28 6.32
C SER A 23 2.02 9.14 6.73
N LYS A 24 0.73 9.28 6.43
CA LYS A 24 -0.24 8.25 6.76
C LYS A 24 0.07 6.95 6.02
N THR A 25 0.45 7.07 4.76
CA THR A 25 0.76 5.89 3.97
C THR A 25 2.00 5.19 4.50
N TYR A 26 3.02 5.95 4.91
CA TYR A 26 4.19 5.35 5.55
C TYR A 26 3.82 4.65 6.84
N GLU A 27 2.94 5.25 7.65
CA GLU A 27 2.48 4.62 8.87
C GLU A 27 1.83 3.27 8.58
N LEU A 28 1.05 3.20 7.51
CA LEU A 28 0.38 1.96 7.15
C LEU A 28 1.38 0.88 6.75
N THR A 29 2.48 1.25 6.07
CA THR A 29 3.50 0.27 5.74
C THR A 29 4.23 -0.20 6.99
N CYS A 30 4.47 0.70 7.93
CA CYS A 30 5.09 0.33 9.20
C CYS A 30 4.20 -0.62 9.98
N GLU A 31 2.90 -0.35 9.97
CA GLU A 31 1.94 -1.22 10.64
C GLU A 31 1.97 -2.63 10.04
N TRP A 32 2.02 -2.71 8.72
CA TRP A 32 2.11 -4.00 8.05
C TRP A 32 3.33 -4.78 8.54
N GLU A 33 4.46 -4.10 8.63
CA GLU A 33 5.70 -4.75 9.05
C GLU A 33 5.64 -5.15 10.52
N GLN A 34 5.13 -4.27 11.37
CA GLN A 34 5.09 -4.51 12.80
C GLN A 34 4.12 -5.63 13.17
N THR A 35 3.05 -5.79 12.41
CA THR A 35 2.04 -6.79 12.73
C THR A 35 2.28 -8.12 12.01
N GLY A 36 3.38 -8.21 11.26
CA GLY A 36 3.67 -9.42 10.52
C GLY A 36 2.66 -9.69 9.42
N GLY A 37 2.05 -8.64 8.89
CA GLY A 37 1.11 -8.77 7.80
C GLY A 37 -0.35 -8.85 8.22
N ALA A 38 -0.65 -8.66 9.50
CA ALA A 38 -2.02 -8.77 9.98
C ALA A 38 -2.87 -7.55 9.60
N SER A 39 -2.24 -6.37 9.53
CA SER A 39 -2.95 -5.15 9.18
C SER A 39 -1.98 -4.17 8.56
N GLY A 40 -2.51 -3.10 7.98
CA GLY A 40 -1.72 -2.08 7.34
C GLY A 40 -1.66 -2.26 5.85
N LEU A 41 -0.73 -1.58 5.21
CA LEU A 41 -0.56 -1.62 3.76
C LEU A 41 0.60 -2.53 3.39
N PRO A 42 0.34 -3.62 2.68
CA PRO A 42 1.41 -4.54 2.26
C PRO A 42 2.44 -3.85 1.38
N PHE A 43 3.70 -4.19 1.60
CA PHE A 43 4.77 -3.65 0.79
C PHE A 43 5.94 -4.64 0.77
N VAL A 44 6.88 -4.41 -0.13
CA VAL A 44 8.10 -5.22 -0.19
C VAL A 44 9.30 -4.30 -0.15
N TRP A 45 10.41 -4.83 0.31
CA TRP A 45 11.68 -4.11 0.32
C TRP A 45 12.48 -4.47 -0.93
N PHE A 46 12.97 -3.44 -1.60
CA PHE A 46 13.98 -3.61 -2.64
C PHE A 46 15.23 -2.87 -2.15
N GLY A 47 16.13 -3.61 -1.52
CA GLY A 47 17.26 -2.98 -0.86
C GLY A 47 16.76 -2.12 0.28
N HIS A 48 16.96 -0.82 0.18
CA HIS A 48 16.53 0.13 1.22
C HIS A 48 15.25 0.86 0.84
N GLN A 49 14.61 0.46 -0.26
CA GLN A 49 13.45 1.17 -0.76
C GLN A 49 12.20 0.33 -0.62
N LYS A 50 11.15 0.96 -0.10
CA LYS A 50 9.85 0.32 -0.01
C LYS A 50 9.13 0.45 -1.33
N ARG A 51 8.47 -0.63 -1.75
CA ARG A 51 7.63 -0.61 -2.96
C ARG A 51 6.33 -1.31 -2.64
N VAL A 52 5.24 -0.74 -3.15
CA VAL A 52 3.90 -1.29 -2.93
C VAL A 52 3.47 -1.95 -4.22
N PRO A 53 3.19 -3.26 -4.20
CA PRO A 53 2.69 -3.91 -5.42
C PRO A 53 1.38 -3.28 -5.85
N ARG A 54 1.28 -2.98 -7.15
CA ARG A 54 0.07 -2.34 -7.69
C ARG A 54 -1.18 -3.17 -7.41
N ALA A 55 -1.07 -4.49 -7.52
CA ALA A 55 -2.19 -5.38 -7.29
C ALA A 55 -2.72 -5.28 -5.86
N VAL A 56 -1.85 -4.97 -4.91
CA VAL A 56 -2.23 -4.84 -3.51
C VAL A 56 -3.11 -3.61 -3.28
N ILE A 57 -2.88 -2.55 -4.07
CA ILE A 57 -3.67 -1.33 -3.92
C ILE A 57 -5.13 -1.61 -4.21
N GLU A 58 -5.43 -2.36 -5.27
CA GLU A 58 -6.81 -2.68 -5.61
C GLU A 58 -7.45 -3.51 -4.50
N ARG A 59 -6.72 -4.47 -3.97
CA ARG A 59 -7.23 -5.31 -2.90
C ARG A 59 -7.46 -4.50 -1.63
N PHE A 60 -6.55 -3.58 -1.33
CA PHE A 60 -6.69 -2.72 -0.16
C PHE A 60 -7.95 -1.85 -0.28
N ILE A 61 -8.20 -1.33 -1.47
CA ILE A 61 -9.41 -0.53 -1.71
C ILE A 61 -10.65 -1.38 -1.56
N GLU A 62 -10.65 -2.59 -2.09
CA GLU A 62 -11.80 -3.48 -1.97
C GLU A 62 -12.09 -3.81 -0.51
N ASP A 63 -11.04 -4.06 0.26
CA ASP A 63 -11.22 -4.38 1.68
C ASP A 63 -11.77 -3.19 2.44
N ALA A 64 -11.33 -1.99 2.08
CA ALA A 64 -11.84 -0.78 2.74
C ALA A 64 -13.30 -0.52 2.42
N LEU A 65 -13.74 -0.94 1.24
CA LEU A 65 -15.12 -0.76 0.82
C LEU A 65 -16.04 -1.86 1.34
N ARG A 66 -15.47 -2.95 1.80
CA ARG A 66 -16.27 -4.07 2.29
C ARG A 66 -16.94 -3.68 3.60
N PRO A 67 -18.25 -3.89 3.72
CA PRO A 67 -18.91 -3.55 4.97
C PRO A 67 -18.39 -4.45 6.10
N PRO A 68 -18.37 -3.94 7.33
CA PRO A 68 -17.91 -4.74 8.44
C PRO A 68 -18.81 -5.96 8.61
N ALA A 69 -18.19 -7.06 9.00
CA ALA A 69 -18.94 -8.29 9.23
C ALA A 69 -19.93 -8.04 10.37
N ALA A 70 -21.15 -8.43 10.14
CA ALA A 70 -22.20 -8.26 11.15
C ALA A 70 -22.03 -9.30 12.25
#